data_e68189372624343300eb7fa732aa1864
#
_entry.id   e68189372624343300eb7fa732aa1864
#
_cell.length_a   1.000
_cell.length_b   1.000
_cell.length_c   1.000
_cell.angle_alpha   90.00
_cell.angle_beta   90.00
_cell.angle_gamma   90.00
#
_symmetry.space_group_name_H-M   'P 1'
#
loop_
_entity.id
_entity.type
_entity.pdbx_description
1 polymer ?
#
loop_
_entity_poly.entity_id
_entity_poly.type
_entity_poly.pdbx_seq_one_letter_code
_entity_poly.pdbx_strand_id
1 'polypeptide(L)'
;IYEVADMADGTLTTANMNRCYIEITHGVDSNSNAVVYLNRSAHILFATQDEEVENGVVQPVSGVLKSSSRMLPDILLENPTISIFTEALSRTKLIDSLYAYRDPNYNPKDYERVKYTSHVNRETATAPDEKKQGFTAFVPTDKVLKEKYGIENWKDLYDKAAKTTNCIY
;
A
#
# COMPACT_ATOMS: atom_id res chain seq x y z
N ILE A 1 9.20 17.59 -6.37
CA ILE A 1 10.55 17.29 -6.90
C ILE A 1 11.27 16.59 -5.76
N TYR A 2 11.98 15.52 -6.07
CA TYR A 2 12.77 14.75 -5.10
C TYR A 2 14.17 14.57 -5.67
N GLU A 3 15.16 15.15 -5.02
CA GLU A 3 16.56 14.82 -5.20
C GLU A 3 16.94 13.65 -4.30
N VAL A 4 18.04 12.95 -4.60
CA VAL A 4 18.45 11.78 -3.80
C VAL A 4 18.66 12.15 -2.33
N ALA A 5 19.16 13.35 -2.05
CA ALA A 5 19.36 13.85 -0.69
C ALA A 5 18.06 14.00 0.11
N ASP A 6 16.91 14.18 -0.56
CA ASP A 6 15.59 14.33 0.06
C ASP A 6 14.85 12.99 0.25
N MET A 7 15.40 11.90 -0.28
CA MET A 7 14.79 10.58 -0.24
C MET A 7 15.15 9.86 1.06
N ALA A 8 14.36 10.04 2.11
CA ALA A 8 14.50 9.24 3.32
C ALA A 8 13.87 7.84 3.15
N ASP A 9 14.31 6.88 3.98
CA ASP A 9 13.68 5.55 4.03
C ASP A 9 12.18 5.65 4.32
N GLY A 10 11.41 4.86 3.59
CA GLY A 10 9.95 4.84 3.72
C GLY A 10 9.25 5.09 2.39
N THR A 11 8.04 5.57 2.47
CA THR A 11 7.19 5.80 1.29
C THR A 11 7.18 7.29 0.92
N LEU A 12 7.42 7.60 -0.34
CA LEU A 12 7.29 8.98 -0.82
C LEU A 12 5.86 9.49 -0.56
N THR A 13 5.75 10.73 -0.14
CA THR A 13 4.47 11.34 0.25
C THR A 13 3.54 11.58 -0.95
N THR A 14 4.09 11.65 -2.15
CA THR A 14 3.33 11.87 -3.39
C THR A 14 3.25 10.59 -4.19
N ALA A 15 2.03 10.18 -4.55
CA ALA A 15 1.81 9.05 -5.43
C ALA A 15 2.22 9.38 -6.88
N ASN A 16 2.65 8.36 -7.61
CA ASN A 16 2.91 8.48 -9.04
C ASN A 16 1.62 8.64 -9.85
N MET A 17 1.72 8.79 -11.17
CA MET A 17 0.56 8.94 -12.07
C MET A 17 -0.43 7.76 -12.00
N ASN A 18 0.03 6.57 -11.65
CA ASN A 18 -0.81 5.39 -11.43
C ASN A 18 -1.40 5.30 -10.02
N ARG A 19 -1.26 6.35 -9.22
CA ARG A 19 -1.70 6.41 -7.82
C ARG A 19 -1.02 5.37 -6.93
N CYS A 20 0.16 4.91 -7.32
CA CYS A 20 0.99 4.04 -6.51
C CYS A 20 2.08 4.85 -5.84
N TYR A 21 2.39 4.50 -4.60
CA TYR A 21 3.50 5.11 -3.87
C TYR A 21 4.81 4.38 -4.18
N ILE A 22 5.91 5.10 -4.10
CA ILE A 22 7.25 4.55 -4.28
C ILE A 22 7.86 4.39 -2.89
N GLU A 23 8.31 3.17 -2.58
CA GLU A 23 9.07 2.85 -1.38
C GLU A 23 10.56 3.13 -1.63
N ILE A 24 11.18 3.87 -0.72
CA ILE A 24 12.62 4.17 -0.69
C ILE A 24 13.27 3.29 0.37
N THR A 25 14.38 2.67 0.06
CA THR A 25 15.18 1.92 1.02
C THR A 25 16.67 2.15 0.74
N HIS A 26 17.40 2.64 1.73
CA HIS A 26 18.85 2.77 1.67
C HIS A 26 19.50 1.43 2.00
N GLY A 27 20.59 1.11 1.34
CA GLY A 27 21.34 -0.10 1.56
C GLY A 27 22.73 -0.04 0.97
N VAL A 28 23.34 -1.19 0.87
CA VAL A 28 24.65 -1.36 0.20
C VAL A 28 24.55 -2.47 -0.84
N ASP A 29 25.28 -2.32 -1.93
CA ASP A 29 25.41 -3.35 -2.95
C ASP A 29 26.43 -4.45 -2.54
N SER A 30 26.63 -5.42 -3.40
CA SER A 30 27.61 -6.50 -3.19
C SER A 30 29.05 -6.02 -3.06
N ASN A 31 29.36 -4.80 -3.50
CA ASN A 31 30.67 -4.17 -3.44
C ASN A 31 30.78 -3.16 -2.27
N SER A 32 29.80 -3.15 -1.35
CA SER A 32 29.72 -2.22 -0.22
C SER A 32 29.55 -0.74 -0.61
N ASN A 33 29.08 -0.45 -1.82
CA ASN A 33 28.72 0.91 -2.19
C ASN A 33 27.31 1.23 -1.68
N ALA A 34 27.09 2.47 -1.25
CA ALA A 34 25.77 2.95 -0.88
C ALA A 34 24.82 2.88 -2.08
N VAL A 35 23.59 2.47 -1.87
CA VAL A 35 22.55 2.30 -2.89
C VAL A 35 21.21 2.76 -2.35
N VAL A 36 20.44 3.48 -3.19
CA VAL A 36 19.04 3.81 -2.90
C VAL A 36 18.13 2.96 -3.78
N TYR A 37 17.41 2.03 -3.15
CA TYR A 37 16.46 1.16 -3.81
C TYR A 37 15.08 1.82 -3.89
N LEU A 38 14.42 1.61 -5.04
CA LEU A 38 13.05 2.02 -5.31
C LEU A 38 12.18 0.78 -5.47
N ASN A 39 11.16 0.65 -4.63
CA ASN A 39 10.25 -0.52 -4.61
C ASN A 39 11.00 -1.87 -4.52
N ARG A 40 12.20 -1.89 -3.97
CA ARG A 40 13.08 -3.08 -3.90
C ARG A 40 13.32 -3.77 -5.24
N SER A 41 13.04 -3.09 -6.35
CA SER A 41 13.11 -3.65 -7.71
C SER A 41 14.15 -3.01 -8.59
N ALA A 42 14.50 -1.76 -8.32
CA ALA A 42 15.55 -1.02 -9.01
C ALA A 42 16.27 -0.10 -8.03
N HIS A 43 17.42 0.41 -8.40
CA HIS A 43 18.17 1.38 -7.61
C HIS A 43 18.58 2.58 -8.47
N ILE A 44 18.82 3.71 -7.82
CA ILE A 44 19.26 4.93 -8.48
C ILE A 44 20.71 4.78 -8.94
N LEU A 45 21.00 5.22 -10.15
CA LEU A 45 22.35 5.26 -10.71
C LEU A 45 23.06 6.54 -10.28
N PHE A 46 23.84 6.50 -9.20
CA PHE A 46 24.47 7.67 -8.61
C PHE A 46 25.42 8.44 -9.55
N ALA A 47 25.94 7.80 -10.58
CA ALA A 47 26.80 8.48 -11.55
C ALA A 47 26.07 9.54 -12.37
N THR A 48 24.74 9.44 -12.48
CA THR A 48 23.88 10.32 -13.28
C THR A 48 22.63 10.77 -12.51
N GLN A 49 22.69 10.71 -11.16
CA GLN A 49 21.58 11.14 -10.32
C GLN A 49 21.33 12.66 -10.42
N ASP A 50 20.10 13.04 -10.04
CA ASP A 50 19.72 14.44 -9.86
C ASP A 50 19.95 15.32 -11.11
N GLU A 51 19.71 14.75 -12.31
CA GLU A 51 19.79 15.50 -13.55
C GLU A 51 18.66 16.54 -13.62
N GLU A 52 19.03 17.80 -13.48
CA GLU A 52 18.08 18.91 -13.49
C GLU A 52 17.54 19.17 -14.90
N VAL A 53 16.24 19.37 -14.98
CA VAL A 53 15.55 19.84 -16.18
C VAL A 53 14.67 21.04 -15.84
N GLU A 54 14.22 21.81 -16.83
CA GLU A 54 13.49 23.07 -16.63
C GLU A 54 12.31 22.96 -15.65
N ASN A 55 11.66 21.82 -15.56
CA ASN A 55 10.45 21.61 -14.76
C ASN A 55 10.55 20.45 -13.75
N GLY A 56 11.73 19.93 -13.47
CA GLY A 56 11.89 18.80 -12.57
C GLY A 56 13.31 18.26 -12.47
N VAL A 57 13.40 17.03 -11.96
CA VAL A 57 14.64 16.26 -11.83
C VAL A 57 14.43 14.88 -12.43
N VAL A 58 15.39 14.39 -13.18
CA VAL A 58 15.43 13.04 -13.72
C VAL A 58 16.33 12.17 -12.86
N GLN A 59 15.79 11.04 -12.38
CA GLN A 59 16.54 10.05 -11.62
C GLN A 59 16.71 8.78 -12.49
N PRO A 60 17.87 8.59 -13.11
CA PRO A 60 18.19 7.36 -13.82
C PRO A 60 18.23 6.16 -12.88
N VAL A 61 17.63 5.06 -13.30
CA VAL A 61 17.48 3.86 -12.46
C VAL A 61 17.98 2.61 -13.19
N SER A 62 18.41 1.61 -12.42
CA SER A 62 19.02 0.38 -12.94
C SER A 62 18.04 -0.56 -13.65
N GLY A 63 16.75 -0.29 -13.59
CA GLY A 63 15.73 -1.14 -14.20
C GLY A 63 14.31 -0.60 -14.03
N VAL A 64 13.34 -1.35 -14.51
CA VAL A 64 11.93 -0.98 -14.42
C VAL A 64 11.44 -1.07 -12.97
N LEU A 65 10.83 0.00 -12.48
CA LEU A 65 10.18 0.00 -11.16
C LEU A 65 8.95 -0.91 -11.22
N LYS A 66 9.01 -1.99 -10.45
CA LYS A 66 7.85 -2.87 -10.27
C LYS A 66 6.97 -2.28 -9.17
N SER A 67 5.69 -2.10 -9.45
CA SER A 67 4.73 -1.84 -8.39
C SER A 67 4.63 -3.09 -7.51
N SER A 68 4.43 -2.91 -6.21
CA SER A 68 4.05 -4.04 -5.35
C SER A 68 2.69 -4.54 -5.85
N SER A 69 2.66 -5.78 -6.36
CA SER A 69 1.40 -6.47 -6.69
C SER A 69 0.78 -7.16 -5.47
N ARG A 70 1.44 -7.02 -4.30
CA ARG A 70 0.98 -7.64 -3.05
C ARG A 70 -0.24 -6.89 -2.53
N MET A 71 -1.27 -7.64 -2.24
CA MET A 71 -2.47 -7.14 -1.60
C MET A 71 -2.33 -7.21 -0.07
N LEU A 72 -3.19 -6.49 0.65
CA LEU A 72 -3.20 -6.52 2.11
C LEU A 72 -3.24 -7.95 2.69
N PRO A 73 -4.08 -8.88 2.18
CA PRO A 73 -4.09 -10.27 2.64
C PRO A 73 -2.74 -10.98 2.52
N ASP A 74 -1.99 -10.73 1.45
CA ASP A 74 -0.69 -11.38 1.25
C ASP A 74 0.29 -10.99 2.36
N ILE A 75 0.31 -9.71 2.73
CA ILE A 75 1.16 -9.18 3.80
C ILE A 75 0.72 -9.73 5.16
N LEU A 76 -0.59 -9.84 5.40
CA LEU A 76 -1.13 -10.39 6.64
C LEU A 76 -0.75 -11.87 6.79
N LEU A 77 -0.90 -12.66 5.73
CA LEU A 77 -0.62 -14.11 5.73
C LEU A 77 0.87 -14.43 5.90
N GLU A 78 1.74 -13.58 5.40
CA GLU A 78 3.19 -13.77 5.51
C GLU A 78 3.78 -13.35 6.85
N ASN A 79 3.01 -12.62 7.67
CA ASN A 79 3.51 -12.12 8.95
C ASN A 79 3.28 -13.13 10.09
N PRO A 80 4.34 -13.80 10.59
CA PRO A 80 4.20 -14.83 11.61
C PRO A 80 3.80 -14.30 13.00
N THR A 81 3.88 -12.99 13.22
CA THR A 81 3.59 -12.40 14.54
C THR A 81 2.10 -12.13 14.78
N ILE A 82 1.26 -12.34 13.77
CA ILE A 82 -0.18 -12.10 13.79
C ILE A 82 -0.97 -13.34 13.35
N SER A 83 -0.43 -14.53 13.59
CA SER A 83 -0.95 -15.79 13.08
C SER A 83 -2.38 -16.11 13.55
N ILE A 84 -2.71 -15.80 14.79
CA ILE A 84 -4.05 -16.02 15.37
C ILE A 84 -5.10 -15.21 14.60
N PHE A 85 -4.79 -13.94 14.31
CA PHE A 85 -5.70 -13.06 13.59
C PHE A 85 -5.87 -13.48 12.14
N THR A 86 -4.77 -13.81 11.45
CA THR A 86 -4.82 -14.24 10.04
C THR A 86 -5.49 -15.59 9.86
N GLU A 87 -5.35 -16.52 10.81
CA GLU A 87 -6.08 -17.76 10.82
C GLU A 87 -7.59 -17.52 11.00
N ALA A 88 -7.99 -16.62 11.90
CA ALA A 88 -9.39 -16.25 12.07
C ALA A 88 -9.99 -15.65 10.79
N LEU A 89 -9.29 -14.74 10.12
CA LEU A 89 -9.71 -14.16 8.83
C LEU A 89 -9.90 -15.23 7.75
N SER A 90 -8.95 -16.17 7.67
CA SER A 90 -8.99 -17.26 6.68
C SER A 90 -10.15 -18.23 6.95
N ARG A 91 -10.36 -18.63 8.20
CA ARG A 91 -11.43 -19.54 8.61
C ARG A 91 -12.83 -18.96 8.41
N THR A 92 -12.97 -17.65 8.60
CA THR A 92 -14.24 -16.93 8.39
C THR A 92 -14.44 -16.47 6.95
N LYS A 93 -13.48 -16.70 6.06
CA LYS A 93 -13.44 -16.23 4.67
C LYS A 93 -13.48 -14.70 4.52
N LEU A 94 -13.29 -13.95 5.58
CA LEU A 94 -13.22 -12.49 5.52
C LEU A 94 -11.97 -12.01 4.78
N ILE A 95 -10.93 -12.84 4.72
CA ILE A 95 -9.71 -12.55 3.98
C ILE A 95 -9.98 -12.33 2.49
N ASP A 96 -10.95 -13.03 1.91
CA ASP A 96 -11.31 -12.92 0.49
C ASP A 96 -11.88 -11.54 0.17
N SER A 97 -12.58 -10.92 1.13
CA SER A 97 -13.12 -9.56 0.98
C SER A 97 -12.03 -8.50 0.93
N LEU A 98 -10.89 -8.75 1.56
CA LEU A 98 -9.74 -7.83 1.57
C LEU A 98 -8.94 -7.86 0.25
N TYR A 99 -9.18 -8.84 -0.63
CA TYR A 99 -8.64 -8.84 -1.99
C TYR A 99 -9.42 -7.92 -2.94
N ALA A 100 -10.59 -7.45 -2.53
CA ALA A 100 -11.38 -6.54 -3.34
C ALA A 100 -10.69 -5.16 -3.42
N TYR A 101 -10.11 -4.83 -4.55
CA TYR A 101 -9.46 -3.53 -4.80
C TYR A 101 -10.30 -2.59 -5.68
N ARG A 102 -11.45 -3.07 -6.14
CA ARG A 102 -12.41 -2.29 -6.95
C ARG A 102 -13.80 -2.41 -6.35
N ASP A 103 -14.53 -1.32 -6.41
CA ASP A 103 -15.95 -1.31 -6.04
C ASP A 103 -16.76 -1.98 -7.17
N PRO A 104 -17.34 -3.17 -6.96
CA PRO A 104 -18.08 -3.87 -8.00
C PRO A 104 -19.39 -3.19 -8.39
N ASN A 105 -19.88 -2.28 -7.54
CA ASN A 105 -21.12 -1.55 -7.77
C ASN A 105 -20.88 -0.19 -8.43
N TYR A 106 -19.62 0.18 -8.67
CA TYR A 106 -19.31 1.44 -9.31
C TYR A 106 -19.61 1.39 -10.81
N ASN A 107 -20.45 2.31 -11.26
CA ASN A 107 -20.72 2.52 -12.68
C ASN A 107 -20.32 3.96 -13.06
N PRO A 108 -19.32 4.16 -13.92
CA PRO A 108 -18.88 5.50 -14.33
C PRO A 108 -20.01 6.36 -14.89
N LYS A 109 -20.99 5.76 -15.56
CA LYS A 109 -22.13 6.46 -16.17
C LYS A 109 -23.01 7.19 -15.13
N ASP A 110 -23.03 6.72 -13.90
CA ASP A 110 -23.80 7.37 -12.83
C ASP A 110 -23.17 8.69 -12.40
N TYR A 111 -21.89 8.91 -12.74
CA TYR A 111 -21.08 10.08 -12.40
C TYR A 111 -20.79 11.00 -13.60
N GLU A 112 -21.21 10.66 -14.80
CA GLU A 112 -20.99 11.47 -16.02
C GLU A 112 -21.59 12.88 -15.93
N ARG A 113 -22.55 13.09 -15.03
CA ARG A 113 -23.22 14.40 -14.82
C ARG A 113 -22.37 15.36 -13.98
N VAL A 114 -21.35 14.87 -13.28
CA VAL A 114 -20.46 15.70 -12.48
C VAL A 114 -19.32 16.17 -13.40
N LYS A 115 -19.56 17.25 -14.11
CA LYS A 115 -18.51 17.88 -14.91
C LYS A 115 -17.59 18.68 -13.99
N TYR A 116 -16.41 18.12 -13.71
CA TYR A 116 -15.36 18.89 -13.06
C TYR A 116 -14.71 19.80 -14.11
N THR A 117 -14.96 21.08 -14.04
CA THR A 117 -14.22 22.07 -14.81
C THR A 117 -12.91 22.38 -14.12
N SER A 118 -11.80 21.93 -14.72
CA SER A 118 -10.49 22.43 -14.31
C SER A 118 -10.37 23.90 -14.68
N HIS A 119 -10.04 24.76 -13.72
CA HIS A 119 -9.81 26.17 -13.96
C HIS A 119 -8.62 26.46 -14.89
N VAL A 120 -7.74 25.47 -15.09
CA VAL A 120 -6.49 25.63 -15.85
C VAL A 120 -6.69 25.31 -17.35
N ASN A 121 -7.46 24.28 -17.72
CA ASN A 121 -7.51 23.83 -19.10
C ASN A 121 -8.90 23.74 -19.73
N ARG A 122 -9.98 24.10 -19.05
CA ARG A 122 -11.37 23.95 -19.51
C ARG A 122 -11.74 22.54 -20.00
N GLU A 123 -10.92 21.53 -19.72
CA GLU A 123 -11.22 20.15 -20.06
C GLU A 123 -12.19 19.59 -19.03
N THR A 124 -13.23 18.95 -19.51
CA THR A 124 -14.15 18.18 -18.69
C THR A 124 -13.49 16.88 -18.30
N ALA A 125 -13.12 16.74 -17.03
CA ALA A 125 -12.68 15.48 -16.50
C ALA A 125 -13.87 14.49 -16.54
N THR A 126 -13.71 13.38 -17.23
CA THR A 126 -14.66 12.26 -17.15
C THR A 126 -14.50 11.51 -15.85
N ALA A 127 -15.58 10.88 -15.38
CA ALA A 127 -15.48 9.97 -14.24
C ALA A 127 -14.46 8.86 -14.55
N PRO A 128 -13.66 8.43 -13.56
CA PRO A 128 -12.72 7.33 -13.77
C PRO A 128 -13.48 6.04 -14.12
N ASP A 129 -12.87 5.18 -14.93
CA ASP A 129 -13.48 3.91 -15.35
C ASP A 129 -13.72 2.96 -14.19
N GLU A 130 -12.99 3.13 -13.10
CA GLU A 130 -13.10 2.29 -11.92
C GLU A 130 -12.93 3.10 -10.62
N LYS A 131 -13.63 2.70 -9.57
CA LYS A 131 -13.44 3.21 -8.21
C LYS A 131 -12.63 2.20 -7.42
N LYS A 132 -11.39 2.56 -7.07
CA LYS A 132 -10.54 1.70 -6.24
C LYS A 132 -11.01 1.72 -4.79
N GLN A 133 -10.98 0.54 -4.16
CA GLN A 133 -11.15 0.36 -2.71
C GLN A 133 -9.80 0.15 -2.06
N GLY A 134 -9.63 0.66 -0.86
CA GLY A 134 -8.44 0.43 -0.05
C GLY A 134 -8.84 0.08 1.37
N PHE A 135 -7.98 -0.70 2.03
CA PHE A 135 -8.19 -1.13 3.40
C PHE A 135 -7.00 -0.71 4.25
N THR A 136 -7.28 -0.36 5.50
CA THR A 136 -6.27 -0.18 6.54
C THR A 136 -6.58 -1.16 7.66
N ALA A 137 -5.63 -2.04 7.99
CA ALA A 137 -5.79 -3.01 9.06
C ALA A 137 -4.92 -2.65 10.27
N PHE A 138 -5.53 -2.51 11.44
CA PHE A 138 -4.86 -2.39 12.72
C PHE A 138 -4.96 -3.76 13.42
N VAL A 139 -3.87 -4.51 13.39
CA VAL A 139 -3.87 -5.91 13.82
C VAL A 139 -3.04 -6.10 15.07
N PRO A 140 -3.64 -6.64 16.16
CA PRO A 140 -2.89 -6.98 17.35
C PRO A 140 -1.98 -8.18 17.08
N THR A 141 -0.77 -8.15 17.66
CA THR A 141 0.15 -9.29 17.59
C THR A 141 -0.34 -10.44 18.45
N ASP A 142 0.08 -11.67 18.13
CA ASP A 142 -0.23 -12.87 18.90
C ASP A 142 0.20 -12.73 20.37
N LYS A 143 1.32 -12.04 20.62
CA LYS A 143 1.79 -11.70 21.95
C LYS A 143 0.75 -10.88 22.73
N VAL A 144 0.24 -9.82 22.13
CA VAL A 144 -0.78 -8.96 22.75
C VAL A 144 -2.08 -9.73 23.00
N LEU A 145 -2.50 -10.56 22.04
CA LEU A 145 -3.69 -11.39 22.19
C LEU A 145 -3.58 -12.36 23.37
N LYS A 146 -2.42 -13.02 23.53
CA LYS A 146 -2.17 -13.96 24.61
C LYS A 146 -2.06 -13.26 25.98
N GLU A 147 -1.16 -12.28 26.07
CA GLU A 147 -0.82 -11.63 27.35
C GLU A 147 -1.95 -10.76 27.92
N LYS A 148 -2.63 -9.99 27.07
CA LYS A 148 -3.68 -9.06 27.53
C LYS A 148 -5.07 -9.66 27.55
N TYR A 149 -5.36 -10.56 26.62
CA TYR A 149 -6.73 -11.02 26.39
C TYR A 149 -6.95 -12.51 26.63
N GLY A 150 -5.87 -13.28 26.92
CA GLY A 150 -5.96 -14.73 27.13
C GLY A 150 -6.49 -15.49 25.91
N ILE A 151 -6.15 -15.01 24.72
CA ILE A 151 -6.55 -15.59 23.45
C ILE A 151 -5.38 -16.38 22.91
N GLU A 152 -5.46 -17.71 22.92
CA GLU A 152 -4.37 -18.59 22.54
C GLU A 152 -4.44 -19.03 21.05
N ASN A 153 -5.64 -19.01 20.48
CA ASN A 153 -5.90 -19.48 19.12
C ASN A 153 -7.05 -18.71 18.45
N TRP A 154 -7.28 -18.97 17.17
CA TRP A 154 -8.33 -18.31 16.38
C TRP A 154 -9.75 -18.57 16.92
N LYS A 155 -10.00 -19.74 17.54
CA LYS A 155 -11.31 -20.07 18.07
C LYS A 155 -11.65 -19.25 19.31
N ASP A 156 -10.67 -19.04 20.19
CA ASP A 156 -10.84 -18.16 21.34
C ASP A 156 -11.14 -16.72 20.90
N LEU A 157 -10.45 -16.26 19.83
CA LEU A 157 -10.71 -14.95 19.23
C LEU A 157 -12.13 -14.87 18.67
N TYR A 158 -12.54 -15.87 17.91
CA TYR A 158 -13.88 -15.95 17.33
C TYR A 158 -14.98 -15.98 18.38
N ASP A 159 -14.85 -16.84 19.39
CA ASP A 159 -15.82 -16.98 20.47
C ASP A 159 -15.95 -15.70 21.31
N LYS A 160 -14.85 -14.99 21.49
CA LYS A 160 -14.83 -13.70 22.18
C LYS A 160 -15.46 -12.59 21.35
N ALA A 161 -15.15 -12.52 20.08
CA ALA A 161 -15.75 -11.57 19.14
C ALA A 161 -17.27 -11.81 18.99
N ALA A 162 -17.71 -13.08 18.86
CA ALA A 162 -19.11 -13.43 18.73
C ALA A 162 -19.94 -13.08 19.99
N LYS A 163 -19.31 -13.04 21.15
CA LYS A 163 -19.97 -12.69 22.43
C LYS A 163 -19.98 -11.17 22.72
N THR A 164 -19.20 -10.41 21.97
CA THR A 164 -19.11 -8.97 22.20
C THR A 164 -20.11 -8.25 21.30
N THR A 165 -21.23 -7.85 21.90
CA THR A 165 -22.34 -7.12 21.21
C THR A 165 -21.97 -5.72 20.77
N ASN A 166 -20.80 -5.21 21.17
CA ASN A 166 -20.28 -3.88 20.84
C ASN A 166 -18.96 -4.01 20.07
N CYS A 167 -18.99 -4.61 18.88
CA CYS A 167 -17.91 -4.37 17.92
C CYS A 167 -18.05 -2.93 17.42
N ILE A 168 -17.18 -2.07 17.92
CA ILE A 168 -16.97 -0.75 17.34
C ILE A 168 -16.20 -1.01 16.03
N TYR A 169 -16.82 -0.73 14.92
CA TYR A 169 -16.24 -0.76 13.58
C TYR A 169 -15.23 0.37 13.39
#